data_fbc2fcd5539d230867efd3113225f1f4
#
_entry.id   fbc2fcd5539d230867efd3113225f1f4
#
_cell.length_a   1.000
_cell.length_b   1.000
_cell.length_c   1.000
_cell.angle_alpha   90.00
_cell.angle_beta   90.00
_cell.angle_gamma   90.00
#
_symmetry.space_group_name_H-M   'P 1'
#
loop_
_entity.id
_entity.type
_entity.pdbx_description
1 polymer ?
#
loop_
_entity_poly.entity_id
_entity_poly.type
_entity_poly.pdbx_seq_one_letter_code
_entity_poly.pdbx_strand_id
1 'polypeptide(L)'
;RVLIVKVSSLGDVIHTLPAVTDAQRARKDIQFDWVIEENFAEVPSWHPAVENVIPVALRRWRRNIFKTYMNHEFRAFKRELQGVHYDLVIDAQGLIKSGFISRLSKGLTIGLSNRTIREPMATLFYNKVYSVPWTEHAVDRVRQLFSRALQYEYDPDEIDYGIDVSRIDASSSIGEKAGKQVVFLHGTTWKTKHWPEDYWRHLAHISTQAGYKVLVPWGTPEEKLRAESIAQGNERVEVLGKQTLSGLANYIQQSDGVIAVDTGLGHLAAALNKPTVSLYGPTNPGLSGTFGNNQLHLNSSLNCAPCVKKVCTYSGPGVTEEYAGSSFAVTPPCFASHGPIEVWQQFESLLGKS
;
A
#
# COMPACT_ATOMS: atom_id res chain seq x y z
N ARG A 1 3.97 7.23 25.83
CA ARG A 1 2.96 6.75 24.88
C ARG A 1 2.84 7.74 23.72
N VAL A 2 2.89 7.26 22.48
CA VAL A 2 2.89 8.07 21.26
C VAL A 2 1.65 7.77 20.43
N LEU A 3 0.97 8.82 19.93
CA LEU A 3 -0.11 8.68 18.98
C LEU A 3 0.40 8.88 17.55
N ILE A 4 0.13 7.93 16.68
CA ILE A 4 0.37 8.04 15.24
C ILE A 4 -0.94 8.45 14.57
N VAL A 5 -0.90 9.49 13.74
CA VAL A 5 -2.01 9.87 12.86
C VAL A 5 -1.60 9.62 11.42
N LYS A 6 -2.00 8.46 10.90
CA LYS A 6 -1.81 8.05 9.50
C LYS A 6 -3.04 7.30 9.03
N VAL A 7 -3.93 8.02 8.38
CA VAL A 7 -5.31 7.59 8.15
C VAL A 7 -5.48 6.76 6.87
N SER A 8 -4.75 7.10 5.82
CA SER A 8 -4.88 6.49 4.48
C SER A 8 -3.71 6.94 3.57
N SER A 9 -3.40 6.33 2.43
CA SER A 9 -4.01 5.14 1.84
C SER A 9 -3.35 3.87 2.41
N LEU A 10 -3.76 2.67 1.95
CA LEU A 10 -3.18 1.40 2.43
C LEU A 10 -1.65 1.38 2.28
N GLY A 11 -1.12 1.75 1.10
CA GLY A 11 0.32 1.83 0.89
C GLY A 11 1.01 2.81 1.85
N ASP A 12 0.42 4.00 2.06
CA ASP A 12 0.96 5.00 3.02
C ASP A 12 0.97 4.49 4.48
N VAL A 13 -0.04 3.70 4.86
CA VAL A 13 -0.10 3.05 6.18
C VAL A 13 1.05 2.05 6.31
N ILE A 14 1.23 1.19 5.33
CA ILE A 14 2.29 0.18 5.30
C ILE A 14 3.67 0.85 5.33
N HIS A 15 3.89 1.91 4.56
CA HIS A 15 5.13 2.69 4.56
C HIS A 15 5.49 3.31 5.93
N THR A 16 4.54 3.36 6.86
CA THR A 16 4.77 3.90 8.20
C THR A 16 5.29 2.84 9.17
N LEU A 17 5.05 1.56 8.91
CA LEU A 17 5.44 0.46 9.81
C LEU A 17 6.96 0.40 10.09
N PRO A 18 7.88 0.60 9.12
CA PRO A 18 9.31 0.59 9.41
C PRO A 18 9.73 1.65 10.43
N ALA A 19 9.10 2.83 10.41
CA ALA A 19 9.38 3.87 11.40
C ALA A 19 8.94 3.48 12.82
N VAL A 20 7.88 2.67 12.95
CA VAL A 20 7.43 2.10 14.23
C VAL A 20 8.42 1.05 14.73
N THR A 21 8.91 0.18 13.84
CA THR A 21 9.93 -0.83 14.14
C THR A 21 11.23 -0.17 14.60
N ASP A 22 11.73 0.82 13.87
CA ASP A 22 12.94 1.56 14.23
C ASP A 22 12.82 2.19 15.63
N ALA A 23 11.68 2.87 15.88
CA ALA A 23 11.42 3.50 17.16
C ALA A 23 11.37 2.50 18.30
N GLN A 24 10.72 1.34 18.10
CA GLN A 24 10.65 0.27 19.10
C GLN A 24 12.02 -0.34 19.39
N ARG A 25 12.87 -0.52 18.36
CA ARG A 25 14.23 -1.02 18.53
C ARG A 25 15.10 -0.05 19.33
N ALA A 26 14.99 1.24 19.04
CA ALA A 26 15.74 2.27 19.72
C ALA A 26 15.24 2.53 21.16
N ARG A 27 13.94 2.35 21.40
CA ARG A 27 13.27 2.65 22.67
C ARG A 27 12.26 1.57 23.00
N LYS A 28 12.67 0.54 23.72
CA LYS A 28 11.86 -0.65 24.06
C LYS A 28 10.64 -0.33 24.93
N ASP A 29 10.64 0.77 25.64
CA ASP A 29 9.57 1.27 26.51
C ASP A 29 8.47 2.03 25.76
N ILE A 30 8.66 2.31 24.46
CA ILE A 30 7.70 3.07 23.68
C ILE A 30 6.48 2.23 23.29
N GLN A 31 5.30 2.81 23.40
CA GLN A 31 4.03 2.22 22.99
C GLN A 31 3.32 3.17 22.05
N PHE A 32 2.71 2.64 20.98
CA PHE A 32 1.98 3.40 20.00
C PHE A 32 0.49 3.10 20.03
N ASP A 33 -0.30 4.18 19.95
CA ASP A 33 -1.69 4.13 19.49
C ASP A 33 -1.74 4.70 18.08
N TRP A 34 -2.68 4.23 17.26
CA TRP A 34 -2.72 4.62 15.84
C TRP A 34 -4.14 4.98 15.39
N VAL A 35 -4.33 6.23 14.93
CA VAL A 35 -5.58 6.67 14.27
C VAL A 35 -5.52 6.34 12.80
N ILE A 36 -6.50 5.56 12.34
CA ILE A 36 -6.55 5.02 10.98
C ILE A 36 -7.98 4.90 10.45
N GLU A 37 -8.16 5.00 9.13
CA GLU A 37 -9.44 4.71 8.48
C GLU A 37 -9.92 3.27 8.76
N GLU A 38 -11.18 3.09 9.12
CA GLU A 38 -11.76 1.81 9.55
C GLU A 38 -11.41 0.62 8.64
N ASN A 39 -11.34 0.85 7.31
CA ASN A 39 -11.03 -0.19 6.33
C ASN A 39 -9.57 -0.69 6.36
N PHE A 40 -8.69 -0.05 7.10
CA PHE A 40 -7.27 -0.41 7.19
C PHE A 40 -6.85 -0.75 8.62
N ALA A 41 -7.81 -0.83 9.54
CA ALA A 41 -7.55 -0.99 10.98
C ALA A 41 -6.78 -2.29 11.32
N GLU A 42 -6.90 -3.32 10.50
CA GLU A 42 -6.17 -4.58 10.69
C GLU A 42 -4.64 -4.39 10.59
N VAL A 43 -4.16 -3.53 9.68
CA VAL A 43 -2.72 -3.44 9.36
C VAL A 43 -1.86 -2.99 10.56
N PRO A 44 -2.19 -1.91 11.27
CA PRO A 44 -1.41 -1.52 12.46
C PRO A 44 -1.45 -2.55 13.59
N SER A 45 -2.55 -3.33 13.72
CA SER A 45 -2.68 -4.33 14.77
C SER A 45 -1.73 -5.52 14.60
N TRP A 46 -1.17 -5.71 13.41
CA TRP A 46 -0.15 -6.75 13.18
C TRP A 46 1.22 -6.38 13.73
N HIS A 47 1.46 -5.09 14.06
CA HIS A 47 2.74 -4.66 14.62
C HIS A 47 2.71 -4.72 16.17
N PRO A 48 3.66 -5.43 16.82
CA PRO A 48 3.63 -5.66 18.28
C PRO A 48 3.77 -4.38 19.13
N ALA A 49 4.39 -3.32 18.62
CA ALA A 49 4.51 -2.03 19.32
C ALA A 49 3.24 -1.18 19.26
N VAL A 50 2.25 -1.56 18.45
CA VAL A 50 0.95 -0.87 18.39
C VAL A 50 0.02 -1.51 19.42
N GLU A 51 -0.30 -0.73 20.45
CA GLU A 51 -1.14 -1.16 21.57
C GLU A 51 -2.62 -1.03 21.25
N ASN A 52 -3.02 0.15 20.71
CA ASN A 52 -4.41 0.39 20.35
C ASN A 52 -4.51 0.96 18.94
N VAL A 53 -5.50 0.45 18.20
CA VAL A 53 -5.92 0.98 16.91
C VAL A 53 -7.22 1.75 17.10
N ILE A 54 -7.23 3.03 16.76
CA ILE A 54 -8.38 3.94 16.90
C ILE A 54 -8.98 4.18 15.50
N PRO A 55 -10.02 3.45 15.13
CA PRO A 55 -10.59 3.57 13.78
C PRO A 55 -11.37 4.87 13.62
N VAL A 56 -11.24 5.49 12.44
CA VAL A 56 -11.98 6.68 12.04
C VAL A 56 -12.64 6.46 10.68
N ALA A 57 -13.89 6.88 10.52
CA ALA A 57 -14.66 6.67 9.30
C ALA A 57 -14.76 7.94 8.44
N LEU A 58 -13.61 8.62 8.16
CA LEU A 58 -13.61 9.92 7.46
C LEU A 58 -14.26 9.85 6.08
N ARG A 59 -14.10 8.74 5.35
CA ARG A 59 -14.69 8.56 4.01
C ARG A 59 -16.21 8.54 4.09
N ARG A 60 -16.76 7.89 5.10
CA ARG A 60 -18.19 7.79 5.35
C ARG A 60 -18.75 9.09 5.93
N TRP A 61 -18.05 9.70 6.88
CA TRP A 61 -18.45 10.95 7.52
C TRP A 61 -18.48 12.14 6.56
N ARG A 62 -17.57 12.20 5.60
CA ARG A 62 -17.53 13.25 4.57
C ARG A 62 -18.78 13.33 3.69
N ARG A 63 -19.52 12.23 3.57
CA ARG A 63 -20.76 12.21 2.77
C ARG A 63 -21.91 12.98 3.43
N ASN A 64 -21.85 13.21 4.74
CA ASN A 64 -22.91 13.89 5.49
C ASN A 64 -22.37 14.59 6.76
N ILE A 65 -21.62 15.68 6.57
CA ILE A 65 -20.86 16.39 7.62
C ILE A 65 -21.75 16.84 8.78
N PHE A 66 -22.96 17.40 8.49
CA PHE A 66 -23.85 17.87 9.54
C PHE A 66 -24.41 16.75 10.42
N LYS A 67 -24.76 15.60 9.84
CA LYS A 67 -25.19 14.43 10.62
C LYS A 67 -24.02 13.84 11.43
N THR A 68 -22.79 13.96 10.96
CA THR A 68 -21.61 13.40 11.61
C THR A 68 -21.30 14.09 12.94
N TYR A 69 -21.33 15.42 13.00
CA TYR A 69 -21.09 16.16 14.26
C TYR A 69 -22.15 15.88 15.34
N MET A 70 -23.37 15.54 14.94
CA MET A 70 -24.44 15.12 15.85
C MET A 70 -24.43 13.61 16.12
N ASN A 71 -23.62 12.84 15.40
CA ASN A 71 -23.59 11.38 15.47
C ASN A 71 -22.84 10.91 16.72
N HIS A 72 -23.36 9.85 17.31
CA HIS A 72 -22.76 9.16 18.46
C HIS A 72 -21.33 8.66 18.14
N GLU A 73 -21.06 8.24 16.90
CA GLU A 73 -19.75 7.73 16.47
C GLU A 73 -18.63 8.77 16.57
N PHE A 74 -18.84 9.99 16.06
CA PHE A 74 -17.81 11.03 16.17
C PHE A 74 -17.54 11.42 17.62
N ARG A 75 -18.59 11.46 18.45
CA ARG A 75 -18.43 11.73 19.88
C ARG A 75 -17.68 10.60 20.60
N ALA A 76 -17.94 9.33 20.23
CA ALA A 76 -17.23 8.17 20.75
C ALA A 76 -15.75 8.21 20.35
N PHE A 77 -15.46 8.42 19.07
CA PHE A 77 -14.09 8.60 18.56
C PHE A 77 -13.36 9.75 19.30
N LYS A 78 -13.99 10.93 19.43
CA LYS A 78 -13.38 12.05 20.14
C LYS A 78 -13.10 11.70 21.62
N ARG A 79 -14.03 11.02 22.28
CA ARG A 79 -13.88 10.60 23.69
C ARG A 79 -12.71 9.62 23.85
N GLU A 80 -12.61 8.63 22.98
CA GLU A 80 -11.51 7.67 22.96
C GLU A 80 -10.17 8.38 22.73
N LEU A 81 -10.07 9.22 21.70
CA LEU A 81 -8.88 10.00 21.38
C LEU A 81 -8.43 10.93 22.53
N GLN A 82 -9.38 11.50 23.27
CA GLN A 82 -9.12 12.40 24.40
C GLN A 82 -9.02 11.68 25.75
N GLY A 83 -9.29 10.38 25.79
CA GLY A 83 -9.18 9.55 26.99
C GLY A 83 -7.75 9.32 27.45
N VAL A 84 -6.80 9.46 26.55
CA VAL A 84 -5.37 9.26 26.80
C VAL A 84 -4.62 10.57 26.67
N HIS A 85 -3.65 10.81 27.55
CA HIS A 85 -2.66 11.86 27.40
C HIS A 85 -1.40 11.27 26.76
N TYR A 86 -1.06 11.76 25.56
CA TYR A 86 0.11 11.31 24.82
C TYR A 86 1.30 12.21 25.10
N ASP A 87 2.48 11.63 25.28
CA ASP A 87 3.73 12.38 25.35
C ASP A 87 4.00 13.07 24.02
N LEU A 88 3.62 12.42 22.92
CA LEU A 88 3.81 12.91 21.56
C LEU A 88 2.68 12.44 20.64
N VAL A 89 2.29 13.31 19.71
CA VAL A 89 1.37 13.03 18.60
C VAL A 89 2.10 13.28 17.28
N ILE A 90 2.30 12.24 16.49
CA ILE A 90 3.00 12.35 15.19
C ILE A 90 1.99 12.28 14.05
N ASP A 91 1.78 13.41 13.35
CA ASP A 91 1.04 13.41 12.10
C ASP A 91 1.96 12.98 10.96
N ALA A 92 1.92 11.69 10.62
CA ALA A 92 2.64 11.11 9.49
C ALA A 92 1.87 11.22 8.16
N GLN A 93 0.64 11.78 8.16
CA GLN A 93 -0.19 11.96 6.96
C GLN A 93 0.07 13.29 6.26
N GLY A 94 0.16 14.37 7.01
CA GLY A 94 0.43 15.70 6.50
C GLY A 94 -0.71 16.33 5.67
N LEU A 95 -1.96 16.11 6.07
CA LEU A 95 -3.15 16.71 5.47
C LEU A 95 -3.92 17.54 6.52
N ILE A 96 -4.68 18.52 6.09
CA ILE A 96 -5.51 19.36 7.00
C ILE A 96 -6.39 18.48 7.89
N LYS A 97 -7.00 17.44 7.33
CA LYS A 97 -7.86 16.52 8.10
C LYS A 97 -7.10 15.73 9.17
N SER A 98 -5.85 15.31 8.90
CA SER A 98 -5.03 14.61 9.88
C SER A 98 -4.46 15.56 10.92
N GLY A 99 -4.08 16.77 10.52
CA GLY A 99 -3.68 17.83 11.44
C GLY A 99 -4.80 18.19 12.43
N PHE A 100 -6.05 18.30 11.95
CA PHE A 100 -7.21 18.49 12.80
C PHE A 100 -7.40 17.35 13.81
N ILE A 101 -7.29 16.08 13.38
CA ILE A 101 -7.36 14.92 14.28
C ILE A 101 -6.24 14.98 15.32
N SER A 102 -5.02 15.27 14.89
CA SER A 102 -3.86 15.42 15.79
C SER A 102 -4.09 16.50 16.84
N ARG A 103 -4.72 17.61 16.47
CA ARG A 103 -5.05 18.71 17.40
C ARG A 103 -6.18 18.40 18.37
N LEU A 104 -7.07 17.45 18.00
CA LEU A 104 -8.13 16.98 18.90
C LEU A 104 -7.62 16.10 20.02
N SER A 105 -6.47 15.43 19.83
CA SER A 105 -5.82 14.61 20.86
C SER A 105 -5.14 15.48 21.92
N LYS A 106 -4.75 14.86 23.03
CA LYS A 106 -4.00 15.51 24.11
C LYS A 106 -2.53 15.12 24.02
N GLY A 107 -1.66 16.04 23.62
CA GLY A 107 -0.21 15.82 23.53
C GLY A 107 0.48 16.84 22.66
N LEU A 108 1.82 16.81 22.65
CA LEU A 108 2.65 17.63 21.78
C LEU A 108 2.56 17.15 20.34
N THR A 109 1.97 17.95 19.46
CA THR A 109 1.73 17.56 18.06
C THR A 109 2.91 17.92 17.17
N ILE A 110 3.40 16.94 16.41
CA ILE A 110 4.54 17.06 15.49
C ILE A 110 4.13 16.59 14.09
N GLY A 111 4.70 17.24 13.07
CA GLY A 111 4.52 16.86 11.68
C GLY A 111 5.63 17.39 10.78
N LEU A 112 5.46 17.23 9.46
CA LEU A 112 6.37 17.79 8.48
C LEU A 112 6.20 19.31 8.35
N SER A 113 7.28 20.00 7.97
CA SER A 113 7.27 21.44 7.75
C SER A 113 6.46 21.85 6.52
N ASN A 114 6.04 23.10 6.45
CA ASN A 114 5.26 23.65 5.33
C ASN A 114 5.91 23.48 3.95
N ARG A 115 7.24 23.36 3.90
CA ARG A 115 8.00 23.16 2.64
C ARG A 115 8.03 21.69 2.20
N THR A 116 7.76 20.76 3.11
CA THR A 116 7.93 19.31 2.88
C THR A 116 6.69 18.49 3.22
N ILE A 117 5.60 19.15 3.57
CA ILE A 117 4.29 18.53 3.81
C ILE A 117 3.41 18.62 2.56
N ARG A 118 2.46 17.69 2.43
CA ARG A 118 1.55 17.63 1.27
C ARG A 118 0.56 18.80 1.23
N GLU A 119 0.00 19.18 2.39
CA GLU A 119 -0.90 20.33 2.53
C GLU A 119 -0.31 21.31 3.54
N PRO A 120 0.30 22.43 3.09
CA PRO A 120 1.00 23.37 3.97
C PRO A 120 0.18 23.89 5.16
N MET A 121 -1.12 24.08 4.97
CA MET A 121 -2.02 24.54 6.04
C MET A 121 -2.16 23.55 7.21
N ALA A 122 -1.80 22.28 7.03
CA ALA A 122 -1.81 21.31 8.12
C ALA A 122 -0.83 21.68 9.23
N THR A 123 0.23 22.44 8.93
CA THR A 123 1.22 22.90 9.92
C THR A 123 0.63 23.81 10.99
N LEU A 124 -0.52 24.44 10.75
CA LEU A 124 -1.22 25.27 11.76
C LEU A 124 -1.70 24.45 12.97
N PHE A 125 -1.78 23.13 12.83
CA PHE A 125 -2.18 22.22 13.90
C PHE A 125 -1.02 21.65 14.71
N TYR A 126 0.25 21.95 14.32
CA TYR A 126 1.42 21.36 14.93
C TYR A 126 2.12 22.33 15.89
N ASN A 127 2.63 21.78 17.00
CA ASN A 127 3.49 22.51 17.93
C ASN A 127 4.93 22.56 17.43
N LYS A 128 5.39 21.52 16.72
CA LYS A 128 6.73 21.43 16.17
C LYS A 128 6.72 20.78 14.79
N VAL A 129 7.59 21.21 13.91
CA VAL A 129 7.70 20.69 12.54
C VAL A 129 9.13 20.31 12.20
N TYR A 130 9.27 19.28 11.36
CA TYR A 130 10.56 18.86 10.83
C TYR A 130 10.54 18.88 9.30
N SER A 131 11.68 19.24 8.71
CA SER A 131 11.84 19.31 7.26
C SER A 131 12.49 18.04 6.75
N VAL A 132 11.80 17.28 5.91
CA VAL A 132 12.31 16.07 5.25
C VAL A 132 12.12 16.22 3.74
N PRO A 133 13.16 16.07 2.91
CA PRO A 133 13.09 16.32 1.48
C PRO A 133 12.01 15.47 0.76
N TRP A 134 11.37 16.06 -0.26
CA TRP A 134 10.41 15.37 -1.12
C TRP A 134 11.05 14.33 -2.05
N THR A 135 12.34 14.45 -2.27
CA THR A 135 13.13 13.54 -3.12
C THR A 135 13.38 12.18 -2.48
N GLU A 136 13.20 12.10 -1.17
CA GLU A 136 13.30 10.85 -0.43
C GLU A 136 12.09 9.94 -0.69
N HIS A 137 12.32 8.64 -0.63
CA HIS A 137 11.24 7.66 -0.67
C HIS A 137 10.26 7.84 0.50
N ALA A 138 8.98 7.53 0.27
CA ALA A 138 7.92 7.73 1.27
C ALA A 138 8.21 7.00 2.60
N VAL A 139 8.82 5.82 2.57
CA VAL A 139 9.27 5.07 3.77
C VAL A 139 10.32 5.88 4.53
N ASP A 140 11.37 6.32 3.85
CA ASP A 140 12.47 7.07 4.49
C ASP A 140 12.02 8.41 5.04
N ARG A 141 11.09 9.06 4.36
CA ARG A 141 10.49 10.31 4.85
C ARG A 141 9.77 10.13 6.18
N VAL A 142 9.06 9.02 6.36
CA VAL A 142 8.38 8.73 7.63
C VAL A 142 9.39 8.30 8.70
N ARG A 143 10.37 7.46 8.37
CA ARG A 143 11.46 7.05 9.27
C ARG A 143 12.24 8.27 9.79
N GLN A 144 12.60 9.21 8.90
CA GLN A 144 13.27 10.46 9.30
C GLN A 144 12.39 11.35 10.19
N LEU A 145 11.07 11.42 9.92
CA LEU A 145 10.16 12.18 10.78
C LEU A 145 10.13 11.60 12.20
N PHE A 146 9.99 10.28 12.33
CA PHE A 146 9.96 9.58 13.62
C PHE A 146 11.30 9.68 14.35
N SER A 147 12.41 9.44 13.67
CA SER A 147 13.77 9.58 14.23
C SER A 147 13.98 10.96 14.86
N ARG A 148 13.63 12.04 14.13
CA ARG A 148 13.77 13.41 14.63
C ARG A 148 12.77 13.73 15.74
N ALA A 149 11.54 13.21 15.66
CA ALA A 149 10.51 13.44 16.66
C ALA A 149 10.83 12.76 17.99
N LEU A 150 11.36 11.55 17.94
CA LEU A 150 11.65 10.68 19.08
C LEU A 150 13.12 10.65 19.48
N GLN A 151 13.98 11.37 18.74
CA GLN A 151 15.42 11.55 19.03
C GLN A 151 16.18 10.22 19.10
N TYR A 152 16.09 9.41 18.06
CA TYR A 152 16.87 8.19 17.87
C TYR A 152 17.53 8.18 16.49
N GLU A 153 18.57 7.36 16.34
CA GLU A 153 19.19 7.03 15.04
C GLU A 153 18.73 5.66 14.57
N TYR A 154 18.67 5.46 13.28
CA TYR A 154 18.32 4.19 12.65
C TYR A 154 19.25 3.90 11.47
N ASP A 155 19.39 2.64 11.10
CA ASP A 155 20.13 2.23 9.91
C ASP A 155 19.22 2.38 8.67
N PRO A 156 19.56 3.26 7.70
CA PRO A 156 18.76 3.44 6.50
C PRO A 156 18.70 2.18 5.62
N ASP A 157 19.72 1.33 5.65
CA ASP A 157 19.83 0.14 4.81
C ASP A 157 19.05 -1.05 5.41
N GLU A 158 18.73 -1.02 6.70
CA GLU A 158 17.92 -2.04 7.35
C GLU A 158 16.44 -1.68 7.27
N ILE A 159 15.66 -2.51 6.57
CA ILE A 159 14.20 -2.35 6.44
C ILE A 159 13.48 -3.51 7.09
N ASP A 160 12.68 -3.19 8.10
CA ASP A 160 11.81 -4.15 8.75
C ASP A 160 10.43 -3.51 9.04
N TYR A 161 9.40 -4.14 8.54
CA TYR A 161 8.02 -3.69 8.74
C TYR A 161 7.44 -4.12 10.10
N GLY A 162 8.13 -4.98 10.84
CA GLY A 162 7.71 -5.44 12.15
C GLY A 162 6.36 -6.16 12.18
N ILE A 163 5.92 -6.72 11.05
CA ILE A 163 4.67 -7.48 11.00
C ILE A 163 4.86 -8.83 11.69
N ASP A 164 4.14 -9.03 12.78
CA ASP A 164 4.01 -10.32 13.43
C ASP A 164 2.89 -11.12 12.75
N VAL A 165 3.28 -12.10 11.94
CA VAL A 165 2.34 -12.92 11.17
C VAL A 165 1.38 -13.73 12.05
N SER A 166 1.74 -13.99 13.31
CA SER A 166 0.86 -14.68 14.26
C SER A 166 -0.34 -13.81 14.69
N ARG A 167 -0.26 -12.49 14.49
CA ARG A 167 -1.33 -11.53 14.75
C ARG A 167 -2.27 -11.34 13.55
N ILE A 168 -1.93 -11.89 12.39
CA ILE A 168 -2.82 -11.88 11.23
C ILE A 168 -3.92 -12.91 11.49
N ASP A 169 -5.18 -12.49 11.39
CA ASP A 169 -6.33 -13.34 11.69
C ASP A 169 -6.30 -14.64 10.87
N ALA A 170 -6.18 -15.76 11.58
CA ALA A 170 -6.17 -17.09 11.01
C ALA A 170 -7.58 -17.61 10.64
N SER A 171 -8.66 -16.91 11.03
CA SER A 171 -10.04 -17.32 10.67
C SER A 171 -10.29 -17.29 9.16
N SER A 172 -9.46 -16.55 8.44
CA SER A 172 -9.34 -16.58 6.97
C SER A 172 -8.36 -17.68 6.52
N SER A 173 -8.23 -18.77 7.30
CA SER A 173 -7.27 -19.84 7.00
C SER A 173 -7.52 -20.42 5.62
N ILE A 174 -6.53 -20.23 4.79
CA ILE A 174 -6.43 -20.86 3.49
C ILE A 174 -5.95 -22.29 3.76
N GLY A 175 -6.52 -23.26 3.06
CA GLY A 175 -6.00 -24.64 3.10
C GLY A 175 -4.49 -24.67 2.82
N GLU A 176 -3.85 -25.78 3.14
CA GLU A 176 -2.42 -25.94 2.88
C GLU A 176 -2.07 -25.61 1.43
N LYS A 177 -0.95 -24.93 1.23
CA LYS A 177 -0.44 -24.58 -0.07
C LYS A 177 -0.19 -25.83 -0.90
N ALA A 178 -0.93 -26.01 -1.98
CA ALA A 178 -0.73 -27.09 -2.93
C ALA A 178 0.08 -26.59 -4.13
N GLY A 179 1.38 -26.89 -4.18
CA GLY A 179 2.26 -26.56 -5.30
C GLY A 179 2.65 -25.09 -5.41
N LYS A 180 3.15 -24.69 -6.59
CA LYS A 180 3.60 -23.31 -6.85
C LYS A 180 2.41 -22.37 -7.03
N GLN A 181 2.46 -21.19 -6.39
CA GLN A 181 1.39 -20.19 -6.42
C GLN A 181 1.94 -18.79 -6.64
N VAL A 182 1.29 -18.00 -7.48
CA VAL A 182 1.56 -16.58 -7.68
C VAL A 182 0.29 -15.76 -7.51
N VAL A 183 0.40 -14.60 -6.87
CA VAL A 183 -0.75 -13.68 -6.69
C VAL A 183 -0.65 -12.55 -7.70
N PHE A 184 -1.73 -12.29 -8.44
CA PHE A 184 -1.85 -11.18 -9.37
C PHE A 184 -2.66 -10.04 -8.76
N LEU A 185 -2.00 -8.94 -8.42
CA LEU A 185 -2.61 -7.75 -7.86
C LEU A 185 -2.91 -6.74 -8.98
N HIS A 186 -3.99 -6.99 -9.70
CA HIS A 186 -4.39 -6.25 -10.89
C HIS A 186 -5.22 -4.99 -10.60
N GLY A 187 -5.73 -4.85 -9.36
CA GLY A 187 -6.63 -3.78 -8.93
C GLY A 187 -5.88 -2.54 -8.43
N THR A 188 -6.33 -1.36 -8.88
CA THR A 188 -5.83 -0.06 -8.42
C THR A 188 -6.87 1.03 -8.64
N THR A 189 -6.75 2.18 -7.93
CA THR A 189 -7.75 3.25 -7.98
C THR A 189 -7.64 4.18 -9.21
N TRP A 190 -6.48 4.24 -9.85
CA TRP A 190 -6.25 5.12 -11.01
C TRP A 190 -6.33 4.32 -12.31
N LYS A 191 -7.16 4.77 -13.25
CA LYS A 191 -7.27 4.12 -14.56
C LYS A 191 -5.92 4.01 -15.28
N THR A 192 -5.07 5.00 -15.13
CA THR A 192 -3.74 5.04 -15.74
C THR A 192 -2.72 4.08 -15.13
N LYS A 193 -3.01 3.50 -13.97
CA LYS A 193 -2.17 2.48 -13.33
C LYS A 193 -2.56 1.05 -13.72
N HIS A 194 -3.67 0.86 -14.42
CA HIS A 194 -4.08 -0.47 -14.86
C HIS A 194 -3.22 -0.95 -16.00
N TRP A 195 -2.65 -2.12 -15.84
CA TRP A 195 -2.03 -2.87 -16.92
C TRP A 195 -3.12 -3.47 -17.81
N PRO A 196 -2.93 -3.58 -19.14
CA PRO A 196 -3.96 -4.09 -20.04
C PRO A 196 -4.49 -5.44 -19.62
N GLU A 197 -5.80 -5.65 -19.79
CA GLU A 197 -6.45 -6.91 -19.38
C GLU A 197 -5.95 -8.08 -20.22
N ASP A 198 -5.70 -7.89 -21.52
CA ASP A 198 -5.12 -8.89 -22.40
C ASP A 198 -3.71 -9.30 -21.96
N TYR A 199 -2.93 -8.37 -21.41
CA TYR A 199 -1.64 -8.68 -20.83
C TYR A 199 -1.75 -9.57 -19.58
N TRP A 200 -2.72 -9.30 -18.70
CA TRP A 200 -2.97 -10.15 -17.55
C TRP A 200 -3.40 -11.56 -17.96
N ARG A 201 -4.27 -11.71 -19.00
CA ARG A 201 -4.68 -13.02 -19.53
C ARG A 201 -3.49 -13.79 -20.10
N HIS A 202 -2.64 -13.11 -20.89
CA HIS A 202 -1.44 -13.73 -21.44
C HIS A 202 -0.46 -14.14 -20.34
N LEU A 203 -0.24 -13.28 -19.34
CA LEU A 203 0.61 -13.59 -18.18
C LEU A 203 0.07 -14.80 -17.41
N ALA A 204 -1.24 -14.86 -17.18
CA ALA A 204 -1.88 -16.00 -16.53
C ALA A 204 -1.66 -17.32 -17.30
N HIS A 205 -1.76 -17.27 -18.64
CA HIS A 205 -1.47 -18.43 -19.48
C HIS A 205 0.00 -18.88 -19.34
N ILE A 206 0.97 -17.98 -19.45
CA ILE A 206 2.41 -18.26 -19.27
C ILE A 206 2.67 -18.88 -17.90
N SER A 207 2.14 -18.24 -16.83
CA SER A 207 2.35 -18.68 -15.45
C SER A 207 1.81 -20.09 -15.20
N THR A 208 0.63 -20.40 -15.74
CA THR A 208 0.03 -21.73 -15.56
C THR A 208 0.73 -22.81 -16.38
N GLN A 209 1.28 -22.49 -17.56
CA GLN A 209 2.17 -23.37 -18.30
C GLN A 209 3.47 -23.67 -17.56
N ALA A 210 4.00 -22.69 -16.81
CA ALA A 210 5.17 -22.87 -15.93
C ALA A 210 4.84 -23.66 -14.64
N GLY A 211 3.61 -24.15 -14.50
CA GLY A 211 3.18 -25.01 -13.39
C GLY A 211 2.63 -24.26 -12.17
N TYR A 212 2.46 -22.92 -12.24
CA TYR A 212 1.90 -22.15 -11.15
C TYR A 212 0.37 -22.17 -11.15
N LYS A 213 -0.21 -22.13 -9.96
CA LYS A 213 -1.59 -21.71 -9.73
C LYS A 213 -1.58 -20.18 -9.57
N VAL A 214 -2.45 -19.50 -10.31
CA VAL A 214 -2.59 -18.03 -10.25
C VAL A 214 -3.77 -17.67 -9.36
N LEU A 215 -3.55 -16.83 -8.36
CA LEU A 215 -4.57 -16.34 -7.44
C LEU A 215 -4.88 -14.88 -7.78
N VAL A 216 -6.15 -14.58 -8.05
CA VAL A 216 -6.59 -13.24 -8.48
C VAL A 216 -7.60 -12.68 -7.46
N PRO A 217 -7.15 -11.84 -6.49
CA PRO A 217 -8.04 -11.18 -5.56
C PRO A 217 -8.75 -9.99 -6.20
N TRP A 218 -9.85 -9.57 -5.58
CA TRP A 218 -10.62 -8.39 -5.96
C TRP A 218 -11.24 -7.72 -4.73
N GLY A 219 -11.51 -6.40 -4.82
CA GLY A 219 -12.14 -5.62 -3.76
C GLY A 219 -13.44 -4.95 -4.19
N THR A 220 -13.60 -4.66 -5.50
CA THR A 220 -14.80 -4.03 -6.07
C THR A 220 -15.46 -4.92 -7.11
N PRO A 221 -16.76 -4.71 -7.43
CA PRO A 221 -17.43 -5.46 -8.51
C PRO A 221 -16.72 -5.37 -9.87
N GLU A 222 -16.17 -4.19 -10.19
CA GLU A 222 -15.42 -3.97 -11.44
C GLU A 222 -14.11 -4.76 -11.45
N GLU A 223 -13.43 -4.85 -10.32
CA GLU A 223 -12.23 -5.69 -10.17
C GLU A 223 -12.59 -7.18 -10.27
N LYS A 224 -13.75 -7.59 -9.75
CA LYS A 224 -14.23 -8.96 -9.87
C LYS A 224 -14.44 -9.36 -11.33
N LEU A 225 -15.11 -8.53 -12.10
CA LEU A 225 -15.32 -8.78 -13.55
C LEU A 225 -13.99 -8.91 -14.30
N ARG A 226 -13.01 -8.06 -13.97
CA ARG A 226 -11.65 -8.16 -14.54
C ARG A 226 -10.95 -9.47 -14.11
N ALA A 227 -11.06 -9.86 -12.84
CA ALA A 227 -10.49 -11.11 -12.36
C ALA A 227 -11.11 -12.33 -13.06
N GLU A 228 -12.42 -12.33 -13.27
CA GLU A 228 -13.14 -13.36 -14.02
C GLU A 228 -12.70 -13.41 -15.48
N SER A 229 -12.47 -12.26 -16.12
CA SER A 229 -11.91 -12.18 -17.47
C SER A 229 -10.47 -12.72 -17.55
N ILE A 230 -9.63 -12.41 -16.56
CA ILE A 230 -8.25 -12.94 -16.45
C ILE A 230 -8.27 -14.48 -16.34
N ALA A 231 -9.22 -15.02 -15.60
CA ALA A 231 -9.36 -16.46 -15.36
C ALA A 231 -10.02 -17.23 -16.53
N GLN A 232 -10.64 -16.53 -17.46
CA GLN A 232 -11.48 -17.14 -18.50
C GLN A 232 -10.74 -18.25 -19.28
N GLY A 233 -11.31 -19.45 -19.23
CA GLY A 233 -10.76 -20.62 -19.96
C GLY A 233 -9.50 -21.23 -19.34
N ASN A 234 -9.13 -20.86 -18.11
CA ASN A 234 -7.96 -21.38 -17.44
C ASN A 234 -8.27 -21.86 -16.01
N GLU A 235 -8.42 -23.18 -15.84
CA GLU A 235 -8.78 -23.82 -14.56
C GLU A 235 -7.72 -23.64 -13.45
N ARG A 236 -6.49 -23.27 -13.81
CA ARG A 236 -5.42 -22.99 -12.85
C ARG A 236 -5.38 -21.54 -12.38
N VAL A 237 -6.30 -20.70 -12.86
CA VAL A 237 -6.48 -19.31 -12.39
C VAL A 237 -7.69 -19.26 -11.48
N GLU A 238 -7.47 -19.03 -10.20
CA GLU A 238 -8.51 -18.93 -9.19
C GLU A 238 -8.86 -17.46 -8.91
N VAL A 239 -10.10 -17.08 -9.19
CA VAL A 239 -10.69 -15.84 -8.71
C VAL A 239 -11.09 -16.04 -7.24
N LEU A 240 -10.39 -15.37 -6.34
CA LEU A 240 -10.64 -15.53 -4.91
C LEU A 240 -12.05 -15.04 -4.53
N GLY A 241 -12.63 -15.61 -3.48
CA GLY A 241 -13.78 -15.00 -2.82
C GLY A 241 -13.41 -13.63 -2.25
N LYS A 242 -14.38 -12.83 -1.85
CA LYS A 242 -14.13 -11.55 -1.20
C LYS A 242 -13.33 -11.76 0.10
N GLN A 243 -12.20 -11.09 0.23
CA GLN A 243 -11.27 -11.24 1.34
C GLN A 243 -11.25 -10.00 2.24
N THR A 244 -10.87 -10.22 3.52
CA THR A 244 -10.37 -9.19 4.44
C THR A 244 -8.91 -8.87 4.10
N LEU A 245 -8.33 -7.85 4.72
CA LEU A 245 -6.89 -7.60 4.58
C LEU A 245 -6.04 -8.72 5.17
N SER A 246 -6.46 -9.30 6.30
CA SER A 246 -5.84 -10.50 6.88
C SER A 246 -5.90 -11.71 5.93
N GLY A 247 -7.04 -11.94 5.28
CA GLY A 247 -7.16 -12.99 4.27
C GLY A 247 -6.22 -12.79 3.10
N LEU A 248 -6.11 -11.57 2.58
CA LEU A 248 -5.16 -11.24 1.50
C LEU A 248 -3.71 -11.38 1.96
N ALA A 249 -3.38 -10.97 3.18
CA ALA A 249 -2.06 -11.15 3.76
C ALA A 249 -1.67 -12.63 3.84
N ASN A 250 -2.59 -13.51 4.24
CA ASN A 250 -2.37 -14.95 4.30
C ASN A 250 -2.13 -15.55 2.90
N TYR A 251 -2.93 -15.17 1.87
CA TYR A 251 -2.69 -15.60 0.49
C TYR A 251 -1.33 -15.14 -0.04
N ILE A 252 -0.99 -13.89 0.18
CA ILE A 252 0.30 -13.33 -0.21
C ILE A 252 1.43 -14.07 0.49
N GLN A 253 1.31 -14.32 1.80
CA GLN A 253 2.35 -14.99 2.57
C GLN A 253 2.58 -16.43 2.13
N GLN A 254 1.55 -17.17 1.78
CA GLN A 254 1.67 -18.55 1.30
C GLN A 254 2.14 -18.62 -0.16
N SER A 255 2.00 -17.57 -0.97
CA SER A 255 2.46 -17.58 -2.37
C SER A 255 3.98 -17.63 -2.50
N ASP A 256 4.48 -18.02 -3.66
CA ASP A 256 5.91 -17.94 -3.98
C ASP A 256 6.33 -16.51 -4.31
N GLY A 257 5.39 -15.70 -4.81
CA GLY A 257 5.63 -14.30 -5.09
C GLY A 257 4.39 -13.61 -5.66
N VAL A 258 4.56 -12.34 -6.01
CA VAL A 258 3.48 -11.44 -6.40
C VAL A 258 3.85 -10.69 -7.67
N ILE A 259 2.89 -10.53 -8.59
CA ILE A 259 3.00 -9.59 -9.70
C ILE A 259 1.89 -8.55 -9.52
N ALA A 260 2.26 -7.28 -9.48
CA ALA A 260 1.36 -6.19 -9.08
C ALA A 260 1.45 -4.99 -10.02
N VAL A 261 0.35 -4.28 -10.21
CA VAL A 261 0.41 -2.87 -10.59
C VAL A 261 0.73 -2.01 -9.37
N ASP A 262 0.98 -0.71 -9.54
CA ASP A 262 1.13 0.23 -8.41
C ASP A 262 -0.17 0.29 -7.56
N THR A 263 -0.19 -0.48 -6.48
CA THR A 263 -1.35 -0.69 -5.60
C THR A 263 -0.96 -0.89 -4.14
N GLY A 264 -1.89 -0.57 -3.23
CA GLY A 264 -1.68 -0.76 -1.80
C GLY A 264 -1.34 -2.20 -1.38
N LEU A 265 -1.87 -3.20 -2.09
CA LEU A 265 -1.57 -4.61 -1.82
C LEU A 265 -0.16 -5.02 -2.28
N GLY A 266 0.42 -4.34 -3.28
CA GLY A 266 1.82 -4.54 -3.64
C GLY A 266 2.76 -4.15 -2.48
N HIS A 267 2.44 -3.06 -1.77
CA HIS A 267 3.18 -2.66 -0.57
C HIS A 267 3.01 -3.68 0.57
N LEU A 268 1.83 -4.31 0.68
CA LEU A 268 1.60 -5.38 1.64
C LEU A 268 2.48 -6.60 1.33
N ALA A 269 2.60 -6.96 0.06
CA ALA A 269 3.49 -8.04 -0.36
C ALA A 269 4.97 -7.75 0.00
N ALA A 270 5.42 -6.52 -0.22
CA ALA A 270 6.75 -6.07 0.19
C ALA A 270 6.94 -6.15 1.71
N ALA A 271 5.94 -5.70 2.48
CA ALA A 271 5.98 -5.72 3.94
C ALA A 271 6.00 -7.14 4.51
N LEU A 272 5.44 -8.11 3.79
CA LEU A 272 5.52 -9.54 4.09
C LEU A 272 6.78 -10.21 3.51
N ASN A 273 7.73 -9.41 3.02
CA ASN A 273 9.01 -9.85 2.41
C ASN A 273 8.82 -10.84 1.25
N LYS A 274 7.75 -10.67 0.46
CA LYS A 274 7.51 -11.53 -0.71
C LYS A 274 8.20 -10.99 -1.95
N PRO A 275 8.85 -11.86 -2.76
CA PRO A 275 9.33 -11.49 -4.08
C PRO A 275 8.19 -10.86 -4.89
N THR A 276 8.37 -9.60 -5.30
CA THR A 276 7.30 -8.84 -5.96
C THR A 276 7.83 -8.11 -7.17
N VAL A 277 7.23 -8.38 -8.33
CA VAL A 277 7.40 -7.57 -9.53
C VAL A 277 6.26 -6.56 -9.60
N SER A 278 6.61 -5.28 -9.59
CA SER A 278 5.63 -4.18 -9.61
C SER A 278 5.76 -3.33 -10.87
N LEU A 279 4.63 -3.07 -11.53
CA LEU A 279 4.53 -2.37 -12.81
C LEU A 279 4.16 -0.90 -12.59
N TYR A 280 5.02 0.02 -13.06
CA TYR A 280 4.84 1.45 -12.90
C TYR A 280 4.76 2.15 -14.28
N GLY A 281 3.59 2.66 -14.58
CA GLY A 281 3.35 3.53 -15.75
C GLY A 281 3.45 5.00 -15.38
N PRO A 282 2.40 5.58 -14.74
CA PRO A 282 2.30 7.02 -14.49
C PRO A 282 3.05 7.49 -13.23
N THR A 283 3.54 6.60 -12.38
CA THR A 283 4.12 6.91 -11.07
C THR A 283 5.60 6.54 -10.98
N ASN A 284 6.31 7.21 -10.07
CA ASN A 284 7.74 6.98 -9.84
C ASN A 284 7.94 6.07 -8.60
N PRO A 285 8.39 4.83 -8.78
CA PRO A 285 8.62 3.93 -7.65
C PRO A 285 9.76 4.39 -6.73
N GLY A 286 10.72 5.16 -7.22
CA GLY A 286 11.76 5.75 -6.38
C GLY A 286 11.24 6.71 -5.31
N LEU A 287 9.99 7.20 -5.45
CA LEU A 287 9.35 8.05 -4.44
C LEU A 287 8.33 7.32 -3.57
N SER A 288 7.66 6.32 -4.10
CA SER A 288 6.54 5.67 -3.40
C SER A 288 6.26 4.25 -3.87
N GLY A 289 7.23 3.56 -4.43
CA GLY A 289 7.11 2.17 -4.85
C GLY A 289 7.08 1.20 -3.68
N THR A 290 6.96 -0.09 -3.98
CA THR A 290 7.21 -1.15 -3.00
C THR A 290 8.65 -1.04 -2.51
N PHE A 291 8.88 -1.28 -1.21
CA PHE A 291 10.19 -1.00 -0.61
C PHE A 291 10.69 -2.24 0.16
N GLY A 292 11.95 -2.61 -0.05
CA GLY A 292 12.55 -3.80 0.57
C GLY A 292 13.43 -4.58 -0.39
N ASN A 293 14.04 -5.67 0.10
CA ASN A 293 15.10 -6.40 -0.61
C ASN A 293 14.60 -7.21 -1.82
N ASN A 294 13.41 -7.77 -1.76
CA ASN A 294 12.87 -8.67 -2.79
C ASN A 294 11.87 -7.95 -3.71
N GLN A 295 12.17 -6.69 -4.08
CA GLN A 295 11.28 -5.86 -4.88
C GLN A 295 11.92 -5.52 -6.22
N LEU A 296 11.21 -5.79 -7.31
CA LEU A 296 11.61 -5.41 -8.66
C LEU A 296 10.58 -4.46 -9.28
N HIS A 297 11.04 -3.32 -9.76
CA HIS A 297 10.20 -2.30 -10.37
C HIS A 297 10.42 -2.25 -11.87
N LEU A 298 9.35 -2.45 -12.64
CA LEU A 298 9.35 -2.26 -14.08
C LEU A 298 8.72 -0.90 -14.40
N ASN A 299 9.56 0.00 -14.89
CA ASN A 299 9.20 1.40 -15.15
C ASN A 299 8.98 1.64 -16.62
N SER A 300 7.96 2.41 -16.96
CA SER A 300 7.75 2.84 -18.34
C SER A 300 8.94 3.61 -18.91
N SER A 301 9.31 3.28 -20.14
CA SER A 301 10.32 4.02 -20.92
C SER A 301 9.72 5.19 -21.72
N LEU A 302 8.41 5.42 -21.64
CA LEU A 302 7.73 6.48 -22.38
C LEU A 302 8.10 7.86 -21.84
N ASN A 303 8.49 8.80 -22.70
CA ASN A 303 8.98 10.13 -22.33
C ASN A 303 8.04 10.94 -21.41
N CYS A 304 6.73 10.69 -21.46
CA CYS A 304 5.78 11.34 -20.55
C CYS A 304 5.67 10.68 -19.17
N ALA A 305 6.28 9.54 -18.94
CA ALA A 305 6.29 8.86 -17.64
C ALA A 305 7.52 9.30 -16.81
N PRO A 306 7.37 9.44 -15.49
CA PRO A 306 6.14 9.38 -14.69
C PRO A 306 5.33 10.69 -14.76
N CYS A 307 4.11 10.64 -15.29
CA CYS A 307 3.27 11.84 -15.48
C CYS A 307 2.38 12.21 -14.27
N VAL A 308 2.20 11.29 -13.33
CA VAL A 308 1.36 11.42 -12.12
C VAL A 308 -0.09 11.85 -12.42
N LYS A 309 -0.64 11.43 -13.55
CA LYS A 309 -1.99 11.80 -14.01
C LYS A 309 -2.96 10.63 -13.86
N LYS A 310 -4.16 10.88 -13.34
CA LYS A 310 -5.23 9.89 -13.21
C LYS A 310 -5.94 9.56 -14.52
N VAL A 311 -5.82 10.45 -15.51
CA VAL A 311 -6.34 10.30 -16.87
C VAL A 311 -5.19 10.46 -17.84
N CYS A 312 -5.04 9.52 -18.77
CA CYS A 312 -3.99 9.56 -19.76
C CYS A 312 -4.26 10.70 -20.75
N THR A 313 -3.26 11.54 -20.99
CA THR A 313 -3.29 12.65 -21.96
C THR A 313 -2.28 12.45 -23.07
N TYR A 314 -1.78 11.22 -23.26
CA TYR A 314 -0.85 10.90 -24.33
C TYR A 314 -1.56 11.02 -25.69
N SER A 315 -0.92 11.73 -26.62
CA SER A 315 -1.42 11.98 -27.97
C SER A 315 -0.48 11.50 -29.08
N GLY A 316 0.56 10.74 -28.68
CA GLY A 316 1.48 10.12 -29.64
C GLY A 316 0.92 8.86 -30.29
N PRO A 317 1.72 8.13 -31.07
CA PRO A 317 1.31 6.88 -31.73
C PRO A 317 0.78 5.86 -30.71
N GLY A 318 -0.38 5.27 -31.03
CA GLY A 318 -0.89 4.12 -30.25
C GLY A 318 -0.01 2.90 -30.45
N VAL A 319 0.00 2.02 -29.46
CA VAL A 319 0.63 0.70 -29.56
C VAL A 319 -0.45 -0.36 -29.63
N THR A 320 -0.36 -1.22 -30.61
CA THR A 320 -1.27 -2.35 -30.82
C THR A 320 -0.46 -3.64 -30.73
N GLU A 321 -0.97 -4.61 -30.04
CA GLU A 321 -0.37 -5.94 -29.91
C GLU A 321 -1.40 -7.03 -30.20
N GLU A 322 -0.92 -8.26 -30.39
CA GLU A 322 -1.76 -9.42 -30.68
C GLU A 322 -1.59 -10.47 -29.59
N TYR A 323 -2.72 -11.04 -29.16
CA TYR A 323 -2.75 -12.19 -28.29
C TYR A 323 -3.95 -13.09 -28.60
N ALA A 324 -3.72 -14.40 -28.65
CA ALA A 324 -4.74 -15.41 -28.93
C ALA A 324 -5.57 -15.13 -30.21
N GLY A 325 -4.92 -14.59 -31.25
CA GLY A 325 -5.55 -14.28 -32.55
C GLY A 325 -6.39 -12.99 -32.55
N SER A 326 -6.35 -12.21 -31.50
CA SER A 326 -7.03 -10.93 -31.38
C SER A 326 -6.03 -9.78 -31.24
N SER A 327 -6.26 -8.70 -31.97
CA SER A 327 -5.46 -7.46 -31.85
C SER A 327 -6.12 -6.53 -30.84
N PHE A 328 -5.32 -5.91 -29.97
CA PHE A 328 -5.80 -4.98 -28.96
C PHE A 328 -4.86 -3.78 -28.78
N ALA A 329 -5.42 -2.64 -28.38
CA ALA A 329 -4.64 -1.44 -28.07
C ALA A 329 -4.08 -1.51 -26.65
N VAL A 330 -2.77 -1.27 -26.50
CA VAL A 330 -2.12 -1.14 -25.20
C VAL A 330 -2.51 0.21 -24.58
N THR A 331 -3.40 0.17 -23.59
CA THR A 331 -3.93 1.38 -22.93
C THR A 331 -3.81 1.27 -21.41
N PRO A 332 -3.10 2.20 -20.75
CA PRO A 332 -2.33 3.31 -21.34
C PRO A 332 -1.01 2.83 -22.00
N PRO A 333 -0.50 3.55 -23.02
CA PRO A 333 0.66 3.10 -23.82
C PRO A 333 1.98 3.05 -23.03
N CYS A 334 2.04 3.65 -21.85
CA CYS A 334 3.20 3.57 -20.98
C CYS A 334 3.50 2.14 -20.48
N PHE A 335 2.58 1.19 -20.64
CA PHE A 335 2.80 -0.23 -20.32
C PHE A 335 3.27 -1.07 -21.52
N ALA A 336 3.38 -0.49 -22.71
CA ALA A 336 3.89 -1.21 -23.87
C ALA A 336 5.38 -1.63 -23.75
N SER A 337 6.12 -0.96 -22.88
CA SER A 337 7.52 -1.32 -22.61
C SER A 337 7.69 -2.61 -21.79
N HIS A 338 6.62 -3.15 -21.22
CA HIS A 338 6.67 -4.33 -20.35
C HIS A 338 5.53 -5.28 -20.69
N GLY A 339 5.75 -6.13 -21.70
CA GLY A 339 4.83 -7.18 -22.09
C GLY A 339 4.85 -8.38 -21.14
N PRO A 340 3.84 -9.29 -21.23
CA PRO A 340 3.69 -10.42 -20.31
C PRO A 340 4.88 -11.36 -20.24
N ILE A 341 5.54 -11.61 -21.37
CA ILE A 341 6.72 -12.50 -21.44
C ILE A 341 7.87 -11.93 -20.62
N GLU A 342 8.19 -10.64 -20.81
CA GLU A 342 9.24 -9.96 -20.04
C GLU A 342 8.91 -9.95 -18.54
N VAL A 343 7.67 -9.60 -18.18
CA VAL A 343 7.23 -9.58 -16.78
C VAL A 343 7.41 -10.94 -16.13
N TRP A 344 7.07 -12.03 -16.82
CA TRP A 344 7.27 -13.38 -16.31
C TRP A 344 8.73 -13.74 -16.15
N GLN A 345 9.58 -13.45 -17.13
CA GLN A 345 11.03 -13.69 -17.05
C GLN A 345 11.67 -12.94 -15.87
N GLN A 346 11.27 -11.70 -15.65
CA GLN A 346 11.74 -10.91 -14.51
C GLN A 346 11.27 -11.50 -13.17
N PHE A 347 10.05 -12.03 -13.13
CA PHE A 347 9.52 -12.71 -11.94
C PHE A 347 10.31 -13.99 -11.63
N GLU A 348 10.58 -14.85 -12.62
CA GLU A 348 11.38 -16.06 -12.44
C GLU A 348 12.82 -15.72 -12.01
N SER A 349 13.43 -14.70 -12.62
CA SER A 349 14.75 -14.22 -12.23
C SER A 349 14.80 -13.72 -10.78
N LEU A 350 13.73 -13.07 -10.31
CA LEU A 350 13.63 -12.61 -8.93
C LEU A 350 13.54 -13.77 -7.95
N LEU A 351 12.73 -14.79 -8.26
CA LEU A 351 12.60 -16.00 -7.44
C LEU A 351 13.92 -16.80 -7.35
N GLY A 352 14.71 -16.84 -8.41
CA GLY A 352 16.00 -17.52 -8.41
C GLY A 352 17.10 -16.83 -7.60
N LYS A 353 16.85 -15.59 -7.15
CA LYS A 353 17.76 -14.79 -6.30
C LYS A 353 17.37 -14.77 -4.82
N SER A 354 16.17 -15.24 -4.50
CA SER A 354 15.56 -15.25 -3.16
C SER A 354 15.83 -16.59 -2.42
#